data_37a84f9277a036a361aa7489983a8ebd
#
_entry.id   37a84f9277a036a361aa7489983a8ebd
#
_cell.length_a   1.000
_cell.length_b   1.000
_cell.length_c   1.000
_cell.angle_alpha   90.00
_cell.angle_beta   90.00
_cell.angle_gamma   90.00
#
_symmetry.space_group_name_H-M   'P 1'
#
loop_
_entity.id
_entity.type
_entity.pdbx_description
1 polymer ?
#
loop_
_entity_poly.entity_id
_entity_poly.type
_entity_poly.pdbx_seq_one_letter_code
_entity_poly.pdbx_strand_id
1 'polypeptide(L)'
;MRKAMDAVGLPVVCLQTGETIGTVRDILCDSTWHVRGVLLSEQGWFQSGTYIPTEHIHAVGESCLTVSGKDAITPLPHLAGLEPVGIVTGKTKLKGKAVITASGECLGRLEDVYFSANWEKLVGYELSNGWFADITEGRKRLPAPASVIIGEENLIVPD
;
A
#
# COMPACT_ATOMS: atom_id res chain seq x y z
N MET A 1 3.26 -14.02 -3.43
CA MET A 1 3.29 -12.61 -2.99
C MET A 1 2.38 -11.78 -3.89
N ARG A 2 1.78 -10.76 -3.31
CA ARG A 2 0.82 -9.90 -3.99
C ARG A 2 1.40 -8.48 -4.08
N LYS A 3 1.26 -7.83 -5.24
CA LYS A 3 1.71 -6.45 -5.41
C LYS A 3 0.62 -5.47 -5.03
N ALA A 4 1.01 -4.29 -4.52
CA ALA A 4 0.06 -3.22 -4.21
C ALA A 4 -0.78 -2.86 -5.43
N MET A 5 -0.16 -2.75 -6.59
CA MET A 5 -0.86 -2.36 -7.82
C MET A 5 -1.85 -3.41 -8.33
N ASP A 6 -1.79 -4.65 -7.80
CA ASP A 6 -2.82 -5.64 -8.09
C ASP A 6 -4.13 -5.33 -7.37
N ALA A 7 -4.07 -4.61 -6.25
CA ALA A 7 -5.25 -4.26 -5.46
C ALA A 7 -5.78 -2.87 -5.77
N VAL A 8 -4.90 -1.93 -6.08
CA VAL A 8 -5.31 -0.53 -6.36
C VAL A 8 -6.18 -0.50 -7.60
N GLY A 9 -7.35 0.11 -7.46
CA GLY A 9 -8.33 0.20 -8.54
C GLY A 9 -9.40 -0.88 -8.50
N LEU A 10 -9.25 -1.90 -7.65
CA LEU A 10 -10.28 -2.93 -7.53
C LEU A 10 -11.57 -2.34 -6.96
N PRO A 11 -12.74 -2.74 -7.48
CA PRO A 11 -13.99 -2.39 -6.83
C PRO A 11 -14.12 -3.09 -5.49
N VAL A 12 -14.76 -2.43 -4.54
CA VAL A 12 -15.06 -2.97 -3.22
C VAL A 12 -16.53 -3.34 -3.18
N VAL A 13 -16.81 -4.62 -2.95
CA VAL A 13 -18.17 -5.17 -3.01
C VAL A 13 -18.60 -5.62 -1.62
N CYS A 14 -19.79 -5.18 -1.23
CA CYS A 14 -20.42 -5.57 0.03
C CYS A 14 -21.09 -6.93 -0.12
N LEU A 15 -20.71 -7.90 0.72
CA LEU A 15 -21.25 -9.25 0.65
C LEU A 15 -22.70 -9.35 1.13
N GLN A 16 -23.15 -8.41 1.97
CA GLN A 16 -24.53 -8.42 2.45
C GLN A 16 -25.52 -7.98 1.37
N THR A 17 -25.12 -7.07 0.51
CA THR A 17 -26.04 -6.44 -0.46
C THR A 17 -25.67 -6.69 -1.91
N GLY A 18 -24.43 -7.13 -2.17
CA GLY A 18 -23.91 -7.23 -3.53
C GLY A 18 -23.58 -5.89 -4.19
N GLU A 19 -23.68 -4.79 -3.45
CA GLU A 19 -23.41 -3.48 -3.98
C GLU A 19 -21.91 -3.19 -4.03
N THR A 20 -21.49 -2.47 -5.06
CA THR A 20 -20.16 -1.88 -5.11
C THR A 20 -20.19 -0.59 -4.29
N ILE A 21 -19.39 -0.52 -3.24
CA ILE A 21 -19.40 0.60 -2.30
C ILE A 21 -18.23 1.56 -2.49
N GLY A 22 -17.34 1.29 -3.42
CA GLY A 22 -16.21 2.15 -3.73
C GLY A 22 -15.14 1.40 -4.49
N THR A 23 -13.96 2.00 -4.59
CA THR A 23 -12.78 1.38 -5.20
C THR A 23 -11.59 1.52 -4.26
N VAL A 24 -10.65 0.59 -4.36
CA VAL A 24 -9.41 0.65 -3.61
C VAL A 24 -8.55 1.76 -4.19
N ARG A 25 -8.26 2.78 -3.41
CA ARG A 25 -7.42 3.89 -3.82
C ARG A 25 -5.97 3.68 -3.41
N ASP A 26 -5.74 3.04 -2.27
CA ASP A 26 -4.41 2.78 -1.75
C ASP A 26 -4.47 1.70 -0.68
N ILE A 27 -3.30 1.22 -0.28
CA ILE A 27 -3.15 0.29 0.83
C ILE A 27 -2.40 1.04 1.93
N LEU A 28 -2.89 0.95 3.17
CA LEU A 28 -2.34 1.66 4.30
C LEU A 28 -1.62 0.70 5.23
N CYS A 29 -0.38 1.03 5.56
CA CYS A 29 0.45 0.25 6.47
C CYS A 29 0.83 1.07 7.70
N ASP A 30 1.21 0.41 8.77
CA ASP A 30 1.82 1.07 9.92
C ASP A 30 3.35 1.08 9.79
N SER A 31 4.04 1.61 10.79
CA SER A 31 5.50 1.73 10.80
C SER A 31 6.22 0.38 10.87
N THR A 32 5.52 -0.69 11.20
CA THR A 32 6.07 -2.06 11.24
C THR A 32 5.67 -2.87 10.00
N TRP A 33 5.15 -2.20 8.98
CA TRP A 33 4.73 -2.77 7.70
C TRP A 33 3.50 -3.67 7.75
N HIS A 34 2.77 -3.69 8.87
CA HIS A 34 1.50 -4.39 8.92
C HIS A 34 0.44 -3.58 8.16
N VAL A 35 -0.37 -4.27 7.38
CA VAL A 35 -1.47 -3.66 6.64
C VAL A 35 -2.58 -3.32 7.62
N ARG A 36 -2.99 -2.05 7.64
CA ARG A 36 -4.08 -1.56 8.50
C ARG A 36 -5.40 -1.48 7.79
N GLY A 37 -5.38 -1.44 6.49
CA GLY A 37 -6.59 -1.40 5.70
C GLY A 37 -6.33 -0.85 4.31
N VAL A 38 -7.42 -0.58 3.60
CA VAL A 38 -7.36 0.03 2.27
C VAL A 38 -8.06 1.37 2.30
N LEU A 39 -7.43 2.36 1.67
CA LEU A 39 -8.05 3.67 1.47
C LEU A 39 -9.12 3.53 0.40
N LEU A 40 -10.29 4.02 0.70
CA LEU A 40 -11.45 3.87 -0.16
C LEU A 40 -11.68 5.14 -0.96
N SER A 41 -11.91 4.99 -2.26
CA SER A 41 -12.44 6.04 -3.10
C SER A 41 -13.92 5.76 -3.28
N GLU A 42 -14.78 6.60 -2.68
CA GLU A 42 -16.22 6.48 -2.77
C GLU A 42 -16.76 7.36 -3.88
N GLN A 43 -17.94 7.02 -4.36
CA GLN A 43 -18.67 7.89 -5.25
C GLN A 43 -19.29 9.01 -4.43
N GLY A 44 -18.71 10.19 -4.53
CA GLY A 44 -19.17 11.34 -3.79
C GLY A 44 -18.02 12.31 -3.63
N TRP A 45 -18.34 13.57 -3.67
CA TRP A 45 -17.34 14.62 -3.77
C TRP A 45 -17.09 15.37 -2.46
N PHE A 46 -17.68 14.89 -1.36
CA PHE A 46 -17.45 15.44 -0.03
C PHE A 46 -16.64 14.53 0.87
N GLN A 47 -15.79 13.71 0.30
CA GLN A 47 -15.13 12.68 1.08
C GLN A 47 -13.98 13.26 1.88
N SER A 48 -14.08 13.15 3.18
CA SER A 48 -13.01 13.51 4.12
C SER A 48 -11.97 12.39 4.26
N GLY A 49 -12.10 11.34 3.48
CA GLY A 49 -11.26 10.17 3.56
C GLY A 49 -11.90 9.08 4.42
N THR A 50 -12.07 7.91 3.80
CA THR A 50 -12.58 6.71 4.47
C THR A 50 -11.70 5.53 4.08
N TYR A 51 -11.70 4.52 4.94
CA TYR A 51 -10.93 3.32 4.69
C TYR A 51 -11.70 2.11 5.18
N ILE A 52 -11.27 0.93 4.71
CA ILE A 52 -11.76 -0.35 5.20
C ILE A 52 -10.67 -0.95 6.08
N PRO A 53 -10.89 -1.09 7.39
CA PRO A 53 -9.93 -1.76 8.26
C PRO A 53 -9.69 -3.20 7.81
N THR A 54 -8.49 -3.69 8.02
CA THR A 54 -8.09 -5.05 7.59
C THR A 54 -9.04 -6.11 8.13
N GLU A 55 -9.49 -5.98 9.37
CA GLU A 55 -10.39 -6.95 10.01
C GLU A 55 -11.76 -7.04 9.36
N HIS A 56 -12.15 -6.05 8.57
CA HIS A 56 -13.44 -6.05 7.86
C HIS A 56 -13.32 -6.49 6.41
N ILE A 57 -12.09 -6.73 5.93
CA ILE A 57 -11.87 -7.26 4.58
C ILE A 57 -12.09 -8.76 4.61
N HIS A 58 -13.02 -9.23 3.78
CA HIS A 58 -13.27 -10.66 3.68
C HIS A 58 -12.24 -11.33 2.77
N ALA A 59 -12.04 -10.78 1.57
CA ALA A 59 -11.08 -11.31 0.61
C ALA A 59 -10.62 -10.25 -0.37
N VAL A 60 -9.42 -10.42 -0.89
CA VAL A 60 -8.89 -9.63 -2.00
C VAL A 60 -8.72 -10.60 -3.17
N GLY A 61 -9.61 -10.52 -4.12
CA GLY A 61 -9.57 -11.37 -5.31
C GLY A 61 -8.90 -10.67 -6.48
N GLU A 62 -8.98 -11.32 -7.64
CA GLU A 62 -8.46 -10.72 -8.88
C GLU A 62 -9.38 -9.64 -9.43
N SER A 63 -10.69 -9.76 -9.18
CA SER A 63 -11.70 -8.87 -9.77
C SER A 63 -12.23 -7.83 -8.81
N CYS A 64 -12.20 -8.11 -7.52
CA CYS A 64 -12.74 -7.19 -6.51
C CYS A 64 -12.20 -7.53 -5.13
N LEU A 65 -12.33 -6.56 -4.23
CA LEU A 65 -12.15 -6.74 -2.80
C LEU A 65 -13.53 -6.86 -2.18
N THR A 66 -13.73 -7.85 -1.31
CA THR A 66 -15.03 -8.05 -0.67
C THR A 66 -14.97 -7.69 0.81
N VAL A 67 -16.03 -7.09 1.28
CA VAL A 67 -16.20 -6.74 2.70
C VAL A 67 -17.52 -7.33 3.21
N SER A 68 -17.58 -7.57 4.52
CA SER A 68 -18.75 -8.22 5.10
C SER A 68 -20.01 -7.35 5.11
N GLY A 69 -19.85 -6.04 5.29
CA GLY A 69 -20.99 -5.12 5.32
C GLY A 69 -20.59 -3.67 5.13
N LYS A 70 -21.57 -2.79 4.93
CA LYS A 70 -21.33 -1.35 4.71
C LYS A 70 -20.76 -0.65 5.94
N ASP A 71 -21.00 -1.20 7.12
CA ASP A 71 -20.45 -0.68 8.37
C ASP A 71 -18.93 -0.86 8.46
N ALA A 72 -18.33 -1.57 7.53
CA ALA A 72 -16.88 -1.64 7.40
C ALA A 72 -16.24 -0.31 7.01
N ILE A 73 -16.98 0.58 6.36
CA ILE A 73 -16.46 1.90 5.97
C ILE A 73 -16.23 2.73 7.23
N THR A 74 -14.97 3.12 7.45
CA THR A 74 -14.53 3.79 8.66
C THR A 74 -13.87 5.11 8.31
N PRO A 75 -14.15 6.18 9.08
CA PRO A 75 -13.47 7.46 8.86
C PRO A 75 -11.96 7.36 9.06
N LEU A 76 -11.20 7.92 8.16
CA LEU A 76 -9.73 7.89 8.19
C LEU A 76 -9.12 8.45 9.48
N PRO A 77 -9.71 9.50 10.14
CA PRO A 77 -9.18 10.00 11.42
C PRO A 77 -9.01 8.95 12.51
N HIS A 78 -9.69 7.81 12.42
CA HIS A 78 -9.50 6.72 13.39
C HIS A 78 -8.07 6.14 13.33
N LEU A 79 -7.32 6.38 12.24
CA LEU A 79 -5.93 5.98 12.11
C LEU A 79 -4.94 7.08 12.46
N ALA A 80 -5.40 8.27 12.86
CA ALA A 80 -4.52 9.43 13.04
C ALA A 80 -3.37 9.18 14.02
N GLY A 81 -3.61 8.40 15.07
CA GLY A 81 -2.58 8.05 16.03
C GLY A 81 -1.57 7.01 15.55
N LEU A 82 -1.82 6.38 14.42
CA LEU A 82 -0.99 5.31 13.87
C LEU A 82 -0.10 5.78 12.72
N GLU A 83 -0.26 7.03 12.28
CA GLU A 83 0.49 7.63 11.16
C GLU A 83 0.59 6.68 9.97
N PRO A 84 -0.54 6.37 9.29
CA PRO A 84 -0.53 5.37 8.23
C PRO A 84 0.33 5.79 7.05
N VAL A 85 1.03 4.81 6.48
CA VAL A 85 1.87 4.99 5.30
C VAL A 85 1.12 4.44 4.10
N GLY A 86 0.86 5.32 3.13
CA GLY A 86 0.27 4.91 1.86
C GLY A 86 1.33 4.49 0.86
N ILE A 87 0.94 3.65 -0.09
CA ILE A 87 1.84 3.21 -1.16
C ILE A 87 1.86 4.23 -2.29
N VAL A 88 0.70 4.74 -2.69
CA VAL A 88 0.56 5.63 -3.85
C VAL A 88 0.00 7.00 -3.50
N THR A 89 -0.45 7.22 -2.27
CA THR A 89 -1.06 8.48 -1.83
C THR A 89 -0.38 9.05 -0.60
N GLY A 90 -0.55 10.34 -0.37
CA GLY A 90 -0.03 11.04 0.80
C GLY A 90 1.38 11.55 0.62
N LYS A 91 1.83 12.34 1.59
CA LYS A 91 3.17 12.95 1.56
C LYS A 91 4.27 11.92 1.74
N THR A 92 3.97 10.84 2.43
CA THR A 92 4.93 9.77 2.72
C THR A 92 4.73 8.57 1.80
N LYS A 93 4.03 8.73 0.68
CA LYS A 93 3.81 7.62 -0.25
C LYS A 93 5.12 6.95 -0.62
N LEU A 94 5.11 5.62 -0.67
CA LEU A 94 6.33 4.86 -0.94
C LEU A 94 6.73 4.87 -2.41
N LYS A 95 5.74 4.76 -3.30
CA LYS A 95 6.03 4.70 -4.74
C LYS A 95 6.70 5.97 -5.22
N GLY A 96 7.80 5.79 -5.95
CA GLY A 96 8.59 6.88 -6.51
C GLY A 96 9.76 7.33 -5.65
N LYS A 97 9.85 6.88 -4.40
CA LYS A 97 10.98 7.25 -3.55
C LYS A 97 12.26 6.56 -3.98
N ALA A 98 13.37 7.26 -3.82
CA ALA A 98 14.68 6.64 -3.91
C ALA A 98 14.91 5.80 -2.65
N VAL A 99 15.37 4.57 -2.81
CA VAL A 99 15.73 3.69 -1.70
C VAL A 99 17.24 3.76 -1.54
N ILE A 100 17.67 4.27 -0.39
CA ILE A 100 19.10 4.46 -0.12
C ILE A 100 19.49 3.75 1.16
N THR A 101 20.74 3.32 1.23
CA THR A 101 21.30 2.77 2.47
C THR A 101 21.75 3.88 3.39
N ALA A 102 21.89 3.57 4.66
CA ALA A 102 22.43 4.53 5.64
C ALA A 102 23.83 5.02 5.28
N SER A 103 24.60 4.21 4.56
CA SER A 103 25.94 4.60 4.10
C SER A 103 25.93 5.45 2.82
N GLY A 104 24.76 5.72 2.25
CA GLY A 104 24.64 6.63 1.12
C GLY A 104 24.62 5.97 -0.25
N GLU A 105 24.40 4.66 -0.32
CA GLU A 105 24.28 3.96 -1.60
C GLU A 105 22.84 3.94 -2.05
N CYS A 106 22.56 4.32 -3.30
CA CYS A 106 21.22 4.26 -3.87
C CYS A 106 20.99 2.88 -4.47
N LEU A 107 19.95 2.19 -3.97
CA LEU A 107 19.60 0.85 -4.43
C LEU A 107 18.64 0.88 -5.62
N GLY A 108 18.00 2.00 -5.85
CA GLY A 108 17.04 2.18 -6.92
C GLY A 108 15.86 3.03 -6.49
N ARG A 109 14.84 3.06 -7.36
CA ARG A 109 13.61 3.80 -7.08
C ARG A 109 12.47 2.82 -6.86
N LEU A 110 11.66 3.07 -5.86
CA LEU A 110 10.56 2.17 -5.50
C LEU A 110 9.43 2.28 -6.54
N GLU A 111 9.14 1.17 -7.20
CA GLU A 111 8.10 1.10 -8.23
C GLU A 111 6.83 0.43 -7.71
N ASP A 112 6.96 -0.58 -6.87
CA ASP A 112 5.84 -1.27 -6.26
C ASP A 112 6.32 -1.95 -4.98
N VAL A 113 5.39 -2.49 -4.23
CA VAL A 113 5.70 -3.25 -3.02
C VAL A 113 5.01 -4.61 -3.08
N TYR A 114 5.58 -5.57 -2.36
CA TYR A 114 5.03 -6.92 -2.26
C TYR A 114 4.45 -7.14 -0.88
N PHE A 115 3.26 -7.73 -0.85
CA PHE A 115 2.61 -8.13 0.38
C PHE A 115 2.63 -9.65 0.51
N SER A 116 2.49 -10.14 1.73
CA SER A 116 2.27 -11.55 1.99
C SER A 116 0.99 -12.01 1.28
N ALA A 117 0.87 -13.33 1.05
CA ALA A 117 -0.24 -13.89 0.28
C ALA A 117 -1.62 -13.54 0.86
N ASN A 118 -1.69 -13.35 2.16
CA ASN A 118 -2.93 -12.99 2.86
C ASN A 118 -3.07 -11.49 3.12
N TRP A 119 -2.21 -10.67 2.54
CA TRP A 119 -2.23 -9.21 2.67
C TRP A 119 -2.04 -8.69 4.10
N GLU A 120 -1.39 -9.45 4.96
CA GLU A 120 -1.16 -9.02 6.34
C GLU A 120 -0.01 -8.03 6.49
N LYS A 121 1.02 -8.19 5.67
CA LYS A 121 2.26 -7.44 5.85
C LYS A 121 2.95 -7.15 4.54
N LEU A 122 3.54 -5.96 4.44
CA LEU A 122 4.45 -5.61 3.37
C LEU A 122 5.77 -6.35 3.60
N VAL A 123 6.21 -7.12 2.61
CA VAL A 123 7.37 -8.02 2.75
C VAL A 123 8.51 -7.72 1.79
N GLY A 124 8.30 -6.88 0.80
CA GLY A 124 9.37 -6.56 -0.13
C GLY A 124 9.10 -5.34 -0.98
N TYR A 125 10.14 -4.87 -1.63
CA TYR A 125 10.09 -3.74 -2.54
C TYR A 125 10.45 -4.20 -3.95
N GLU A 126 9.79 -3.60 -4.93
CA GLU A 126 10.19 -3.73 -6.33
C GLU A 126 10.86 -2.44 -6.74
N LEU A 127 12.14 -2.52 -7.10
CA LEU A 127 12.96 -1.35 -7.40
C LEU A 127 13.38 -1.32 -8.86
N SER A 128 13.44 -0.12 -9.42
CA SER A 128 14.21 0.11 -10.62
C SER A 128 15.54 0.74 -10.21
N ASN A 129 16.63 0.25 -10.75
CA ASN A 129 17.97 0.76 -10.45
C ASN A 129 18.35 1.93 -11.35
N GLY A 130 17.36 2.72 -11.76
CA GLY A 130 17.57 3.69 -12.79
C GLY A 130 17.49 3.03 -14.15
N TRP A 131 17.65 3.81 -15.19
CA TRP A 131 17.36 3.37 -16.53
C TRP A 131 18.32 2.26 -17.06
N PHE A 132 19.53 2.17 -16.56
CA PHE A 132 20.46 1.12 -16.98
C PHE A 132 20.02 -0.27 -16.54
N ALA A 133 19.64 -0.38 -15.30
CA ALA A 133 19.23 -1.67 -14.75
C ALA A 133 17.92 -2.15 -15.37
N ASP A 134 17.02 -1.25 -15.66
CA ASP A 134 15.74 -1.59 -16.29
C ASP A 134 15.94 -2.19 -17.68
N ILE A 135 16.99 -1.77 -18.38
CA ILE A 135 17.28 -2.31 -19.71
C ILE A 135 17.89 -3.71 -19.64
N THR A 136 18.76 -3.95 -18.66
CA THR A 136 19.55 -5.17 -18.61
C THR A 136 19.00 -6.25 -17.69
N GLU A 137 18.46 -5.85 -16.55
CA GLU A 137 18.07 -6.78 -15.50
C GLU A 137 16.58 -6.71 -15.13
N GLY A 138 15.90 -5.68 -15.62
CA GLY A 138 14.54 -5.42 -15.17
C GLY A 138 14.52 -4.87 -13.75
N ARG A 139 13.40 -5.11 -13.07
CA ARG A 139 13.21 -4.61 -11.71
C ARG A 139 13.77 -5.59 -10.69
N LYS A 140 14.40 -5.05 -9.66
CA LYS A 140 14.92 -5.85 -8.57
C LYS A 140 13.93 -5.97 -7.44
N ARG A 141 14.00 -7.09 -6.74
CA ARG A 141 13.25 -7.31 -5.51
C ARG A 141 14.19 -7.16 -4.32
N LEU A 142 13.71 -6.45 -3.31
CA LEU A 142 14.44 -6.25 -2.07
C LEU A 142 13.53 -6.60 -0.91
N PRO A 143 13.95 -7.48 0.02
CA PRO A 143 13.16 -7.73 1.23
C PRO A 143 12.98 -6.44 2.02
N ALA A 144 11.79 -6.23 2.57
CA ALA A 144 11.50 -5.04 3.37
C ALA A 144 12.05 -5.22 4.78
N PRO A 145 13.04 -4.43 5.19
CA PRO A 145 13.54 -4.52 6.56
C PRO A 145 12.53 -3.93 7.54
N ALA A 146 12.58 -4.41 8.78
CA ALA A 146 11.69 -3.93 9.82
C ALA A 146 11.99 -2.51 10.26
N SER A 147 13.23 -2.07 10.13
CA SER A 147 13.66 -0.75 10.56
C SER A 147 14.03 0.10 9.35
N VAL A 148 13.20 1.10 9.05
CA VAL A 148 13.41 2.01 7.94
C VAL A 148 13.09 3.43 8.37
N ILE A 149 13.63 4.39 7.64
CA ILE A 149 13.27 5.80 7.81
C ILE A 149 12.55 6.23 6.54
N ILE A 150 11.32 6.71 6.68
CA ILE A 150 10.50 7.14 5.57
C ILE A 150 10.49 8.66 5.52
N GLY A 151 11.17 9.22 4.53
CA GLY A 151 11.16 10.65 4.27
C GLY A 151 10.23 10.99 3.11
N GLU A 152 10.12 12.27 2.80
CA GLU A 152 9.30 12.69 1.65
C GLU A 152 9.93 12.26 0.33
N GLU A 153 11.24 12.26 0.24
CA GLU A 153 11.96 11.93 -1.01
C GLU A 153 12.62 10.57 -1.00
N ASN A 154 13.03 10.10 0.17
CA ASN A 154 13.86 8.90 0.28
C ASN A 154 13.31 7.92 1.30
N LEU A 155 13.54 6.65 1.03
CA LEU A 155 13.35 5.57 1.98
C LEU A 155 14.74 5.09 2.36
N ILE A 156 15.09 5.21 3.66
CA ILE A 156 16.40 4.82 4.13
C ILE A 156 16.33 3.45 4.76
N VAL A 157 17.10 2.52 4.22
CA VAL A 157 17.18 1.15 4.70
C VAL A 157 18.55 0.91 5.35
N PRO A 158 18.65 -0.07 6.28
CA PRO A 158 19.95 -0.44 6.85
C PRO A 158 20.93 -0.94 5.79
N ASP A 159 22.20 -0.80 6.06
CA ASP A 159 23.26 -1.30 5.18
C ASP A 159 23.26 -2.82 5.05
#